data_447e631a255449280b4196726e5d6584
#
_entry.id   447e631a255449280b4196726e5d6584
#
_cell.length_a   1.000
_cell.length_b   1.000
_cell.length_c   1.000
_cell.angle_alpha   90.00
_cell.angle_beta   90.00
_cell.angle_gamma   90.00
#
_symmetry.space_group_name_H-M   'P 1'
#
loop_
_entity.id
_entity.type
_entity.pdbx_description
1 polymer ?
#
loop_
_entity_poly.entity_id
_entity_poly.type
_entity_poly.pdbx_seq_one_letter_code
_entity_poly.pdbx_strand_id
1 'polypeptide(L)' 'MMERISIKLVEDRIIVAGILIKNGYTVRQGSEPIKGKKSYDYFLEYELTDPKAGEKVNE' A
#
# COMPACT_ATOMS: atom_id res chain seq x y z
N MET A 1 5.65 -11.08 5.44
CA MET A 1 4.38 -11.34 4.74
C MET A 1 3.72 -10.04 4.36
N MET A 2 3.31 -9.90 3.12
CA MET A 2 2.70 -8.66 2.66
C MET A 2 1.19 -8.66 2.90
N GLU A 3 0.72 -7.53 3.36
CA GLU A 3 -0.72 -7.28 3.47
C GLU A 3 -1.19 -6.60 2.20
N ARG A 4 -2.46 -6.68 1.95
CA ARG A 4 -3.04 -6.08 0.75
C ARG A 4 -4.28 -5.29 1.13
N ILE A 5 -4.42 -4.10 0.55
CA ILE A 5 -5.60 -3.29 0.73
C ILE A 5 -6.05 -2.78 -0.63
N SER A 6 -7.34 -2.94 -0.92
CA SER A 6 -7.93 -2.47 -2.17
C SER A 6 -8.27 -1.01 -2.06
N ILE A 7 -7.72 -0.20 -2.95
CA ILE A 7 -8.01 1.23 -3.00
C ILE A 7 -8.23 1.61 -4.45
N LYS A 8 -9.47 1.93 -4.76
CA LYS A 8 -9.89 2.15 -6.14
C LYS A 8 -9.31 3.41 -6.76
N LEU A 9 -9.24 4.50 -6.01
CA LEU A 9 -8.80 5.77 -6.53
C LEU A 9 -7.28 5.89 -6.45
N VAL A 10 -6.67 6.26 -7.59
CA VAL A 10 -5.22 6.37 -7.65
C VAL A 10 -4.69 7.43 -6.67
N GLU A 11 -5.42 8.51 -6.50
CA GLU A 11 -5.01 9.57 -5.58
C GLU A 11 -4.91 9.04 -4.16
N ASP A 12 -5.88 8.23 -3.76
CA ASP A 12 -5.89 7.65 -2.43
C ASP A 12 -4.76 6.66 -2.25
N ARG A 13 -4.47 5.88 -3.30
CA ARG A 13 -3.36 4.93 -3.22
C ARG A 13 -2.04 5.64 -2.99
N ILE A 14 -1.84 6.77 -3.68
CA ILE A 14 -0.62 7.54 -3.55
C ILE A 14 -0.48 8.09 -2.13
N ILE A 15 -1.57 8.60 -1.57
CA ILE A 15 -1.56 9.15 -0.22
C ILE A 15 -1.23 8.07 0.80
N VAL A 16 -1.92 6.95 0.71
CA VAL A 16 -1.71 5.84 1.66
C VAL A 16 -0.31 5.27 1.51
N ALA A 17 0.16 5.11 0.27
CA ALA A 17 1.50 4.62 0.03
C ALA A 17 2.55 5.53 0.68
N GLY A 18 2.38 6.84 0.55
CA GLY A 18 3.30 7.79 1.15
C GLY A 18 3.33 7.68 2.66
N ILE A 19 2.17 7.52 3.28
CA ILE A 19 2.10 7.36 4.72
C ILE A 19 2.80 6.08 5.17
N LEU A 20 2.58 4.99 4.46
CA LEU A 20 3.19 3.72 4.81
C LEU A 20 4.71 3.75 4.66
N ILE A 21 5.18 4.30 3.54
CA ILE A 21 6.62 4.41 3.29
C ILE A 21 7.30 5.25 4.38
N LYS A 22 6.67 6.33 4.74
CA LYS A 22 7.16 7.23 5.77
C LYS A 22 7.31 6.51 7.12
N ASN A 23 6.52 5.50 7.35
CA ASN A 23 6.50 4.75 8.60
C ASN A 23 7.25 3.42 8.51
N GLY A 24 8.09 3.26 7.51
CA GLY A 24 8.98 2.11 7.45
C GLY A 24 8.43 0.90 6.71
N TYR A 25 7.41 1.09 5.91
CA TYR A 25 6.85 0.00 5.13
C TYR A 25 7.39 0.01 3.71
N THR A 26 7.50 -1.18 3.15
CA THR A 26 7.70 -1.34 1.71
C THR A 26 6.32 -1.46 1.09
N VAL A 27 6.08 -0.69 0.03
CA VAL A 27 4.76 -0.63 -0.59
C VAL A 27 4.88 -0.89 -2.08
N ARG A 28 3.93 -1.64 -2.61
CA ARG A 28 3.88 -1.92 -4.04
C ARG A 28 2.45 -1.79 -4.52
N GLN A 29 2.26 -1.15 -5.66
CA GLN A 29 0.95 -1.06 -6.28
C GLN A 29 0.77 -2.23 -7.22
N GLY A 30 -0.47 -2.71 -7.31
CA GLY A 30 -0.79 -3.77 -8.23
C GLY A 30 -2.23 -3.69 -8.66
N SER A 31 -2.56 -4.53 -9.62
CA SER A 31 -3.93 -4.64 -10.08
C SER A 31 -4.15 -6.04 -10.62
N GLU A 32 -5.38 -6.49 -10.56
CA GLU A 32 -5.73 -7.78 -11.14
C GLU A 32 -7.16 -7.72 -11.64
N PRO A 33 -7.47 -8.48 -12.70
CA PRO A 33 -8.82 -8.49 -13.24
C PRO A 33 -9.80 -9.12 -12.25
N ILE A 34 -10.97 -8.51 -12.16
CA ILE A 34 -12.03 -9.06 -11.31
C ILE A 34 -12.75 -10.13 -12.11
N LYS A 35 -12.80 -11.33 -11.55
CA LYS A 35 -13.40 -12.45 -12.21
C LYS A 35 -14.87 -12.17 -12.57
N GLY A 36 -15.20 -12.37 -13.84
CA GLY A 36 -16.56 -12.15 -14.32
C GLY A 36 -16.91 -10.71 -14.60
N LYS A 37 -15.95 -9.80 -14.53
CA LYS A 37 -16.17 -8.39 -14.82
C LYS A 37 -15.11 -7.85 -15.74
N LYS A 38 -15.39 -6.71 -16.35
CA LYS A 38 -14.41 -6.05 -17.23
C LYS A 38 -13.56 -5.04 -16.51
N SER A 39 -13.66 -4.97 -15.20
CA SER A 39 -12.91 -4.01 -14.41
C SER A 39 -11.79 -4.70 -13.66
N TYR A 40 -10.91 -3.89 -13.09
CA TYR A 40 -9.75 -4.36 -12.34
C TYR A 40 -9.86 -3.95 -10.89
N ASP A 41 -9.30 -4.79 -10.03
CA ASP A 41 -9.15 -4.48 -8.62
C ASP A 41 -7.77 -3.87 -8.43
N TYR A 42 -7.73 -2.62 -7.99
CA TYR A 42 -6.47 -1.92 -7.75
C TYR A 42 -6.18 -1.97 -6.27
N PHE A 43 -4.94 -2.28 -5.93
CA PHE A 43 -4.58 -2.50 -4.53
C PHE A 43 -3.16 -2.03 -4.25
N LEU A 44 -2.88 -1.89 -2.95
CA LEU A 44 -1.53 -1.73 -2.45
C LEU A 44 -1.16 -2.96 -1.65
N GLU A 45 0.06 -3.43 -1.86
CA GLU A 45 0.63 -4.45 -1.00
C GLU A 45 1.68 -3.77 -0.15
N TYR A 46 1.72 -4.11 1.12
CA TYR A 46 2.65 -3.45 2.03
C TYR A 46 3.15 -4.42 3.07
N GLU A 47 4.34 -4.12 3.58
CA GLU A 47 5.00 -4.97 4.55
C GLU A 47 5.90 -4.09 5.40
N LEU A 48 5.86 -4.29 6.70
CA LEU A 48 6.73 -3.53 7.60
C LEU A 48 8.15 -4.06 7.45
N THR A 49 9.04 -3.24 6.90
CA THR A 49 10.41 -3.66 6.64
C THR A 49 11.41 -3.02 7.58
N ASP A 50 11.03 -1.94 8.25
CA ASP A 50 11.89 -1.27 9.21
C ASP A 50 11.08 -0.92 10.43
N PRO A 51 10.99 -1.80 11.41
CA PRO A 51 10.16 -1.55 12.58
C PRO A 51 10.60 -0.35 13.41
N LYS A 52 11.82 0.12 13.21
CA LYS A 52 12.32 1.26 13.95
C LYS A 52 12.11 2.59 13.25
N ALA A 53 11.69 2.56 11.99
CA ALA A 53 11.51 3.79 11.24
C ALA A 53 10.43 4.68 11.85
N GLY A 54 9.35 4.07 12.31
CA GLY A 54 8.29 4.84 12.96
C GLY A 54 8.73 5.51 14.24
N GLU A 55 9.65 4.90 14.95
CA GLU A 55 10.18 5.49 16.18
C GLU A 55 11.01 6.72 15.89
N LYS A 56 11.78 6.68 14.81
CA LYS A 56 12.61 7.82 14.44
C LYS A 56 11.79 9.04 14.09
N VAL A 57 10.63 8.82 13.54
CA VAL A 57 9.75 9.91 13.13
C VAL A 57 9.32 10.74 14.33
N ASN A 58 9.29 10.14 15.49
CA ASN A 58 8.84 10.82 16.71
C ASN A 58 9.87 11.75 17.29
N GLU A 59 11.04 11.73 16.76
CA GLU A 59 12.08 12.64 17.19
C GLU A 59 11.90 14.01 16.55
#